data_6e5e34580caeca3fc23519534ad5d1d4
#
_entry.id   6e5e34580caeca3fc23519534ad5d1d4
#
_cell.length_a   1.000
_cell.length_b   1.000
_cell.length_c   1.000
_cell.angle_alpha   90.00
_cell.angle_beta   90.00
_cell.angle_gamma   90.00
#
_symmetry.space_group_name_H-M   'P 1'
#
loop_
_entity.id
_entity.type
_entity.pdbx_description
1 polymer ?
#
loop_
_entity_poly.entity_id
_entity_poly.type
_entity_poly.pdbx_seq_one_letter_code
_entity_poly.pdbx_strand_id
1 'polypeptide(L)'
;MEDSEDKLGKAISDLLSGNIGYSFSSGKAAFATVLDLVETGAHIIASDNLSNDVYKIFESVRRRTSGLTFSYVKDFSQETLKLVKQENTRLIWSESLKRPSFRVPDFESITEFAKANELISVCDNTLATPNLFNPVQAGFDIVIHDAKGYLSGTMDVEGGCVVVAKGQEFIQEKLGFLQRVLGSVLSLDEQKKIITGLNNLEERIEQQSRNAHQIAEFLFSDDTVASVNHLGLKSHPDFE
;
A
#
# COMPACT_ATOMS: atom_id res chain seq x y z
N MET A 1 21.78 -15.88 16.73
CA MET A 1 21.64 -15.60 15.29
C MET A 1 21.97 -14.12 15.15
N GLU A 2 23.07 -13.81 14.48
CA GLU A 2 23.41 -12.44 14.15
C GLU A 2 22.22 -11.79 13.45
N ASP A 3 21.84 -10.59 13.87
CA ASP A 3 20.87 -9.74 13.20
C ASP A 3 21.36 -9.52 11.76
N SER A 4 20.89 -10.35 10.83
CA SER A 4 21.12 -10.08 9.42
C SER A 4 20.30 -8.82 9.09
N GLU A 5 21.01 -7.72 8.90
CA GLU A 5 20.43 -6.42 8.56
C GLU A 5 19.38 -6.59 7.44
N ASP A 6 18.16 -6.11 7.65
CA ASP A 6 17.10 -6.10 6.63
C ASP A 6 17.43 -5.06 5.54
N LYS A 7 18.29 -5.47 4.61
CA LYS A 7 18.80 -4.61 3.54
C LYS A 7 17.71 -4.11 2.61
N LEU A 8 16.72 -4.95 2.34
CA LEU A 8 15.59 -4.54 1.50
C LEU A 8 14.69 -3.56 2.25
N GLY A 9 14.37 -3.82 3.50
CA GLY A 9 13.62 -2.89 4.33
C GLY A 9 14.28 -1.52 4.38
N LYS A 10 15.61 -1.49 4.59
CA LYS A 10 16.39 -0.25 4.54
C LYS A 10 16.30 0.45 3.18
N ALA A 11 16.52 -0.27 2.08
CA ALA A 11 16.52 0.32 0.74
C ALA A 11 15.15 0.96 0.40
N ILE A 12 14.04 0.31 0.72
CA ILE A 12 12.70 0.86 0.50
C ILE A 12 12.43 2.06 1.42
N SER A 13 12.85 1.99 2.67
CA SER A 13 12.71 3.11 3.60
C SER A 13 13.47 4.35 3.13
N ASP A 14 14.70 4.17 2.61
CA ASP A 14 15.50 5.26 2.06
C ASP A 14 14.80 5.90 0.84
N LEU A 15 14.22 5.11 -0.07
CA LEU A 15 13.47 5.61 -1.24
C LEU A 15 12.23 6.43 -0.86
N LEU A 16 11.55 6.07 0.22
CA LEU A 16 10.34 6.74 0.69
C LEU A 16 10.62 7.83 1.74
N SER A 17 11.88 8.05 2.14
CA SER A 17 12.25 8.94 3.24
C SER A 17 11.57 8.58 4.56
N GLY A 18 11.27 7.29 4.75
CA GLY A 18 10.73 6.72 5.96
C GLY A 18 11.73 6.71 7.13
N ASN A 19 11.32 6.13 8.26
CA ASN A 19 12.22 5.92 9.38
C ASN A 19 12.85 4.53 9.37
N ILE A 20 12.01 3.52 9.21
CA ILE A 20 12.43 2.12 9.16
C ILE A 20 11.58 1.35 8.15
N GLY A 21 12.18 0.36 7.50
CA GLY A 21 11.50 -0.56 6.62
C GLY A 21 11.70 -2.01 7.08
N TYR A 22 10.71 -2.83 6.78
CA TYR A 22 10.70 -4.26 7.08
C TYR A 22 10.36 -5.05 5.81
N SER A 23 11.12 -6.11 5.53
CA SER A 23 10.84 -7.03 4.44
C SER A 23 10.14 -8.30 4.93
N PHE A 24 9.06 -8.66 4.27
CA PHE A 24 8.20 -9.80 4.60
C PHE A 24 8.29 -10.88 3.55
N SER A 25 8.05 -12.13 3.94
CA SER A 25 8.06 -13.30 3.06
C SER A 25 7.09 -13.21 1.86
N SER A 26 6.10 -12.32 1.92
CA SER A 26 5.20 -11.98 0.81
C SER A 26 4.45 -10.68 1.10
N GLY A 27 3.85 -10.08 0.06
CA GLY A 27 2.93 -8.96 0.23
C GLY A 27 1.77 -9.31 1.16
N LYS A 28 1.22 -10.52 1.05
CA LYS A 28 0.14 -11.00 1.92
C LYS A 28 0.55 -11.09 3.39
N ALA A 29 1.78 -11.52 3.66
CA ALA A 29 2.32 -11.53 5.02
C ALA A 29 2.46 -10.10 5.57
N ALA A 30 2.92 -9.15 4.75
CA ALA A 30 2.98 -7.74 5.11
C ALA A 30 1.58 -7.17 5.43
N PHE A 31 0.60 -7.37 4.54
CA PHE A 31 -0.78 -6.92 4.74
C PHE A 31 -1.39 -7.49 6.03
N ALA A 32 -1.23 -8.80 6.25
CA ALA A 32 -1.78 -9.46 7.44
C ALA A 32 -1.12 -8.96 8.74
N THR A 33 0.19 -8.74 8.73
CA THR A 33 0.94 -8.28 9.92
C THR A 33 0.59 -6.84 10.29
N VAL A 34 0.36 -5.96 9.31
CA VAL A 34 -0.08 -4.57 9.59
C VAL A 34 -1.45 -4.56 10.28
N LEU A 35 -2.35 -5.47 9.94
CA LEU A 35 -3.64 -5.59 10.64
C LEU A 35 -3.51 -6.10 12.08
N ASP A 36 -2.41 -6.76 12.44
CA ASP A 36 -2.13 -7.17 13.84
C ASP A 36 -1.60 -6.02 14.72
N LEU A 37 -1.42 -4.83 14.14
CA LEU A 37 -1.08 -3.62 14.90
C LEU A 37 -2.26 -3.12 15.76
N VAL A 38 -3.48 -3.40 15.36
CA VAL A 38 -4.67 -3.01 16.10
C VAL A 38 -5.15 -4.13 17.03
N GLU A 39 -5.95 -3.78 18.03
CA GLU A 39 -6.49 -4.72 19.00
C GLU A 39 -7.64 -5.57 18.40
N THR A 40 -7.90 -6.71 19.05
CA THR A 40 -9.05 -7.55 18.72
C THR A 40 -10.35 -6.75 18.81
N GLY A 41 -11.21 -6.89 17.80
CA GLY A 41 -12.48 -6.19 17.71
C GLY A 41 -12.38 -4.75 17.22
N ALA A 42 -11.19 -4.27 16.84
CA ALA A 42 -11.05 -2.93 16.26
C ALA A 42 -11.83 -2.77 14.94
N HIS A 43 -12.24 -1.53 14.68
CA HIS A 43 -12.86 -1.13 13.43
C HIS A 43 -11.83 -0.46 12.50
N ILE A 44 -11.93 -0.76 11.21
CA ILE A 44 -11.06 -0.25 10.14
C ILE A 44 -11.93 0.39 9.06
N ILE A 45 -11.56 1.60 8.65
CA ILE A 45 -12.13 2.24 7.45
C ILE A 45 -11.23 1.88 6.27
N ALA A 46 -11.79 1.35 5.19
CA ALA A 46 -11.02 0.90 4.04
C ALA A 46 -11.66 1.33 2.71
N SER A 47 -10.83 1.39 1.66
CA SER A 47 -11.32 1.57 0.30
C SER A 47 -12.29 0.43 -0.10
N ASP A 48 -13.34 0.73 -0.83
CA ASP A 48 -14.28 -0.26 -1.37
C ASP A 48 -13.70 -1.10 -2.53
N ASN A 49 -12.58 -0.67 -3.10
CA ASN A 49 -11.92 -1.32 -4.24
C ASN A 49 -10.56 -1.93 -3.86
N LEU A 50 -10.52 -2.66 -2.75
CA LEU A 50 -9.33 -3.38 -2.33
C LEU A 50 -8.95 -4.47 -3.34
N SER A 51 -7.65 -4.77 -3.42
CA SER A 51 -7.20 -5.96 -4.14
C SER A 51 -7.86 -7.22 -3.56
N ASN A 52 -8.10 -8.22 -4.41
CA ASN A 52 -8.78 -9.46 -3.99
C ASN A 52 -8.06 -10.16 -2.82
N ASP A 53 -6.74 -10.10 -2.79
CA ASP A 53 -5.95 -10.71 -1.71
C ASP A 53 -6.10 -9.93 -0.39
N VAL A 54 -6.07 -8.61 -0.42
CA VAL A 54 -6.32 -7.77 0.76
C VAL A 54 -7.75 -7.99 1.28
N TYR A 55 -8.75 -7.97 0.38
CA TYR A 55 -10.14 -8.21 0.75
C TYR A 55 -10.34 -9.58 1.43
N LYS A 56 -9.71 -10.64 0.91
CA LYS A 56 -9.75 -11.97 1.54
C LYS A 56 -9.09 -12.01 2.91
N ILE A 57 -7.95 -11.31 3.09
CA ILE A 57 -7.31 -11.20 4.40
C ILE A 57 -8.24 -10.50 5.39
N PHE A 58 -8.90 -9.42 4.98
CA PHE A 58 -9.84 -8.68 5.81
C PHE A 58 -11.04 -9.55 6.20
N GLU A 59 -11.81 -10.01 5.22
CA GLU A 59 -13.12 -10.65 5.45
C GLU A 59 -13.01 -12.12 5.84
N SER A 60 -12.13 -12.89 5.19
CA SER A 60 -12.07 -14.33 5.40
C SER A 60 -11.13 -14.75 6.52
N VAL A 61 -10.17 -13.88 6.87
CA VAL A 61 -9.18 -14.18 7.92
C VAL A 61 -9.43 -13.27 9.13
N ARG A 62 -9.13 -11.98 9.05
CA ARG A 62 -9.07 -11.08 10.22
C ARG A 62 -10.42 -10.80 10.88
N ARG A 63 -11.49 -10.73 10.09
CA ARG A 63 -12.85 -10.69 10.66
C ARG A 63 -13.13 -11.89 11.56
N ARG A 64 -12.65 -13.09 11.18
CA ARG A 64 -12.93 -14.35 11.90
C ARG A 64 -11.95 -14.60 13.05
N THR A 65 -10.66 -14.30 12.85
CA THR A 65 -9.61 -14.65 13.82
C THR A 65 -9.41 -13.58 14.89
N SER A 66 -9.62 -12.30 14.54
CA SER A 66 -9.40 -11.16 15.43
C SER A 66 -10.65 -10.31 15.63
N GLY A 67 -11.81 -10.72 15.09
CA GLY A 67 -13.06 -9.98 15.25
C GLY A 67 -13.03 -8.56 14.65
N LEU A 68 -12.09 -8.25 13.73
CA LEU A 68 -12.01 -6.94 13.11
C LEU A 68 -13.28 -6.65 12.32
N THR A 69 -13.70 -5.40 12.36
CA THR A 69 -14.85 -4.91 11.61
C THR A 69 -14.40 -3.88 10.57
N PHE A 70 -15.11 -3.80 9.44
CA PHE A 70 -14.68 -2.98 8.31
C PHE A 70 -15.84 -2.14 7.77
N SER A 71 -15.58 -0.84 7.54
CA SER A 71 -16.44 0.03 6.73
C SER A 71 -15.71 0.34 5.41
N TYR A 72 -16.30 -0.10 4.30
CA TYR A 72 -15.78 0.15 2.97
C TYR A 72 -16.36 1.44 2.41
N VAL A 73 -15.50 2.37 1.98
CA VAL A 73 -15.90 3.69 1.50
C VAL A 73 -15.50 3.91 0.05
N LYS A 74 -16.37 4.57 -0.71
CA LYS A 74 -16.11 4.94 -2.11
C LYS A 74 -15.17 6.13 -2.24
N ASP A 75 -15.23 7.04 -1.28
CA ASP A 75 -14.37 8.21 -1.20
C ASP A 75 -13.93 8.43 0.26
N PHE A 76 -12.88 9.19 0.43
CA PHE A 76 -12.32 9.53 1.74
C PHE A 76 -12.58 11.00 2.13
N SER A 77 -13.69 11.59 1.65
CA SER A 77 -14.08 12.94 2.10
C SER A 77 -14.26 12.98 3.62
N GLN A 78 -14.00 14.15 4.20
CA GLN A 78 -14.17 14.37 5.64
C GLN A 78 -15.58 14.03 6.12
N GLU A 79 -16.60 14.24 5.26
CA GLU A 79 -17.98 13.89 5.55
C GLU A 79 -18.18 12.38 5.64
N THR A 80 -17.71 11.63 4.62
CA THR A 80 -17.78 10.16 4.59
C THR A 80 -17.04 9.56 5.77
N LEU A 81 -15.82 10.03 6.06
CA LEU A 81 -15.01 9.53 7.17
C LEU A 81 -15.69 9.74 8.53
N LYS A 82 -16.27 10.92 8.76
CA LYS A 82 -17.04 11.22 9.99
C LYS A 82 -18.27 10.33 10.15
N LEU A 83 -18.95 10.03 9.03
CA LEU A 83 -20.17 9.22 9.05
C LEU A 83 -19.88 7.76 9.42
N VAL A 84 -18.76 7.18 8.94
CA VAL A 84 -18.44 5.77 9.15
C VAL A 84 -17.57 5.49 10.37
N LYS A 85 -16.94 6.53 10.96
CA LYS A 85 -16.09 6.39 12.13
C LYS A 85 -16.89 5.88 13.35
N GLN A 86 -16.34 4.89 14.03
CA GLN A 86 -16.86 4.29 15.26
C GLN A 86 -15.91 4.60 16.42
N GLU A 87 -16.36 4.37 17.67
CA GLU A 87 -15.50 4.56 18.87
C GLU A 87 -14.27 3.66 18.88
N ASN A 88 -14.42 2.43 18.34
CA ASN A 88 -13.34 1.45 18.21
C ASN A 88 -12.62 1.53 16.87
N THR A 89 -12.78 2.58 16.05
CA THR A 89 -11.96 2.78 14.84
C THR A 89 -10.52 3.03 15.25
N ARG A 90 -9.57 2.31 14.61
CA ARG A 90 -8.14 2.41 14.89
C ARG A 90 -7.27 2.62 13.65
N LEU A 91 -7.79 2.35 12.47
CA LEU A 91 -6.99 2.37 11.27
C LEU A 91 -7.81 2.80 10.05
N ILE A 92 -7.16 3.55 9.14
CA ILE A 92 -7.67 3.84 7.81
C ILE A 92 -6.73 3.17 6.80
N TRP A 93 -7.30 2.37 5.88
CA TRP A 93 -6.57 1.67 4.83
C TRP A 93 -6.97 2.19 3.45
N SER A 94 -6.01 2.70 2.71
CA SER A 94 -6.19 3.16 1.33
C SER A 94 -5.21 2.45 0.39
N GLU A 95 -5.57 2.32 -0.87
CA GLU A 95 -4.64 2.03 -1.96
C GLU A 95 -4.26 3.34 -2.66
N SER A 96 -3.03 3.45 -3.16
CA SER A 96 -2.60 4.66 -3.89
C SER A 96 -3.39 4.91 -5.19
N LEU A 97 -3.86 3.82 -5.81
CA LEU A 97 -4.72 3.85 -6.99
C LEU A 97 -5.83 2.83 -6.85
N LYS A 98 -7.08 3.27 -7.00
CA LYS A 98 -8.26 2.39 -6.92
C LYS A 98 -8.44 1.59 -8.19
N ARG A 99 -8.42 0.28 -8.11
CA ARG A 99 -8.76 -0.61 -9.23
C ARG A 99 -10.26 -0.90 -9.30
N PRO A 100 -10.88 -1.03 -10.48
CA PRO A 100 -10.33 -0.87 -11.83
C PRO A 100 -10.42 0.57 -12.36
N SER A 101 -10.93 1.51 -11.56
CA SER A 101 -11.22 2.87 -11.99
C SER A 101 -9.98 3.77 -12.12
N PHE A 102 -8.86 3.37 -11.52
CA PHE A 102 -7.64 4.16 -11.38
C PHE A 102 -7.86 5.55 -10.76
N ARG A 103 -8.95 5.71 -9.99
CA ARG A 103 -9.20 6.93 -9.23
C ARG A 103 -8.13 7.12 -8.16
N VAL A 104 -7.71 8.37 -7.99
CA VAL A 104 -6.77 8.77 -6.95
C VAL A 104 -7.56 9.17 -5.70
N PRO A 105 -7.30 8.57 -4.53
CA PRO A 105 -7.93 9.00 -3.28
C PRO A 105 -7.47 10.40 -2.86
N ASP A 106 -8.31 11.08 -2.10
CA ASP A 106 -7.93 12.32 -1.41
C ASP A 106 -7.01 11.98 -0.23
N PHE A 107 -5.70 11.96 -0.49
CA PHE A 107 -4.69 11.58 0.50
C PHE A 107 -4.59 12.56 1.67
N GLU A 108 -4.75 13.86 1.41
CA GLU A 108 -4.74 14.90 2.43
C GLU A 108 -5.90 14.69 3.41
N SER A 109 -7.10 14.47 2.90
CA SER A 109 -8.27 14.17 3.72
C SER A 109 -8.07 12.92 4.59
N ILE A 110 -7.44 11.86 4.07
CA ILE A 110 -7.14 10.63 4.83
C ILE A 110 -6.18 10.93 5.98
N THR A 111 -5.05 11.56 5.67
CA THR A 111 -3.96 11.75 6.65
C THR A 111 -4.32 12.78 7.72
N GLU A 112 -5.01 13.86 7.35
CA GLU A 112 -5.53 14.84 8.31
C GLU A 112 -6.57 14.21 9.23
N PHE A 113 -7.53 13.44 8.69
CA PHE A 113 -8.54 12.78 9.50
C PHE A 113 -7.93 11.74 10.43
N ALA A 114 -6.99 10.92 9.95
CA ALA A 114 -6.28 9.95 10.76
C ALA A 114 -5.56 10.64 11.93
N LYS A 115 -4.80 11.68 11.65
CA LYS A 115 -4.07 12.47 12.65
C LYS A 115 -5.00 13.11 13.68
N ALA A 116 -6.09 13.73 13.23
CA ALA A 116 -7.05 14.40 14.13
C ALA A 116 -7.82 13.44 15.03
N ASN A 117 -7.87 12.15 14.68
CA ASN A 117 -8.61 11.11 15.42
C ASN A 117 -7.70 10.03 16.02
N GLU A 118 -6.38 10.22 16.01
CA GLU A 118 -5.38 9.27 16.53
C GLU A 118 -5.51 7.87 15.91
N LEU A 119 -5.80 7.82 14.59
CA LEU A 119 -5.89 6.60 13.81
C LEU A 119 -4.58 6.34 13.07
N ILE A 120 -4.25 5.07 12.85
CA ILE A 120 -3.13 4.68 12.00
C ILE A 120 -3.56 4.81 10.52
N SER A 121 -2.81 5.57 9.74
CA SER A 121 -3.01 5.70 8.30
C SER A 121 -2.11 4.76 7.52
N VAL A 122 -2.71 3.91 6.67
CA VAL A 122 -2.01 2.90 5.86
C VAL A 122 -2.28 3.13 4.38
N CYS A 123 -1.22 3.16 3.58
CA CYS A 123 -1.30 3.20 2.12
C CYS A 123 -0.67 1.96 1.49
N ASP A 124 -1.46 1.14 0.79
CA ASP A 124 -0.93 0.15 -0.14
C ASP A 124 -0.50 0.88 -1.42
N ASN A 125 0.82 1.05 -1.57
CA ASN A 125 1.43 1.76 -2.69
C ASN A 125 2.01 0.82 -3.76
N THR A 126 1.51 -0.41 -3.83
CA THR A 126 1.99 -1.43 -4.75
C THR A 126 1.93 -0.98 -6.20
N LEU A 127 0.82 -0.34 -6.62
CA LEU A 127 0.62 0.06 -8.02
C LEU A 127 1.41 1.31 -8.42
N ALA A 128 1.39 2.35 -7.59
CA ALA A 128 2.10 3.58 -7.91
C ALA A 128 3.62 3.45 -7.72
N THR A 129 4.07 2.51 -6.88
CA THR A 129 5.48 2.35 -6.51
C THR A 129 6.06 3.60 -5.84
N PRO A 130 7.24 3.54 -5.23
CA PRO A 130 7.92 4.74 -4.71
C PRO A 130 8.24 5.79 -5.78
N ASN A 131 8.27 5.38 -7.07
CA ASN A 131 8.64 6.25 -8.17
C ASN A 131 7.53 7.26 -8.54
N LEU A 132 6.26 6.82 -8.54
CA LEU A 132 5.14 7.67 -8.94
C LEU A 132 4.50 8.39 -7.75
N PHE A 133 4.57 7.81 -6.54
CA PHE A 133 3.96 8.39 -5.35
C PHE A 133 4.71 8.04 -4.08
N ASN A 134 4.92 9.03 -3.21
CA ASN A 134 5.53 8.86 -1.90
C ASN A 134 4.51 9.12 -0.78
N PRO A 135 3.83 8.07 -0.27
CA PRO A 135 2.83 8.23 0.78
C PRO A 135 3.40 8.76 2.12
N VAL A 136 4.67 8.48 2.44
CA VAL A 136 5.31 9.04 3.66
C VAL A 136 5.35 10.57 3.60
N GLN A 137 5.70 11.13 2.44
CA GLN A 137 5.68 12.58 2.25
C GLN A 137 4.26 13.15 2.24
N ALA A 138 3.26 12.36 1.82
CA ALA A 138 1.86 12.71 1.89
C ALA A 138 1.26 12.57 3.32
N GLY A 139 2.06 12.13 4.31
CA GLY A 139 1.66 12.10 5.72
C GLY A 139 1.12 10.76 6.22
N PHE A 140 1.21 9.69 5.45
CA PHE A 140 0.84 8.35 5.91
C PHE A 140 1.84 7.80 6.94
N ASP A 141 1.32 7.10 7.95
CA ASP A 141 2.13 6.46 9.00
C ASP A 141 2.80 5.17 8.50
N ILE A 142 2.11 4.41 7.65
CA ILE A 142 2.56 3.13 7.12
C ILE A 142 2.34 3.07 5.61
N VAL A 143 3.38 2.63 4.90
CA VAL A 143 3.33 2.35 3.46
C VAL A 143 3.64 0.88 3.24
N ILE A 144 2.82 0.20 2.44
CA ILE A 144 3.01 -1.21 2.09
C ILE A 144 3.22 -1.35 0.59
N HIS A 145 4.06 -2.30 0.22
CA HIS A 145 4.25 -2.75 -1.15
C HIS A 145 4.25 -4.28 -1.21
N ASP A 146 3.47 -4.86 -2.11
CA ASP A 146 3.82 -6.17 -2.64
C ASP A 146 5.04 -5.99 -3.54
N ALA A 147 6.12 -6.73 -3.26
CA ALA A 147 7.38 -6.55 -3.96
C ALA A 147 7.44 -7.33 -5.29
N LYS A 148 6.49 -8.23 -5.52
CA LYS A 148 6.37 -9.00 -6.75
C LYS A 148 5.98 -8.10 -7.93
N GLY A 149 6.65 -8.27 -9.04
CA GLY A 149 6.35 -7.55 -10.29
C GLY A 149 6.96 -6.16 -10.35
N TYR A 150 6.39 -5.16 -9.68
CA TYR A 150 6.86 -3.78 -9.82
C TYR A 150 8.21 -3.53 -9.15
N LEU A 151 8.36 -3.80 -7.85
CA LEU A 151 9.63 -3.55 -7.17
C LEU A 151 10.75 -4.47 -7.67
N SER A 152 10.47 -5.77 -7.79
CA SER A 152 11.45 -6.76 -8.25
C SER A 152 11.76 -6.68 -9.74
N GLY A 153 10.82 -6.17 -10.56
CA GLY A 153 10.89 -6.22 -12.01
C GLY A 153 10.58 -7.59 -12.62
N THR A 154 10.30 -8.59 -11.80
CA THR A 154 10.04 -9.97 -12.21
C THR A 154 8.86 -10.57 -11.46
N MET A 155 8.34 -11.71 -11.94
CA MET A 155 7.22 -12.41 -11.30
C MET A 155 7.66 -13.68 -10.57
N ASP A 156 8.96 -13.96 -10.52
CA ASP A 156 9.57 -15.17 -9.97
C ASP A 156 10.07 -15.02 -8.51
N VAL A 157 9.80 -13.88 -7.89
CA VAL A 157 10.07 -13.65 -6.47
C VAL A 157 8.78 -13.42 -5.70
N GLU A 158 8.77 -13.80 -4.44
CA GLU A 158 7.76 -13.40 -3.48
C GLU A 158 8.40 -12.46 -2.47
N GLY A 159 7.65 -11.46 -2.02
CA GLY A 159 8.12 -10.52 -1.01
C GLY A 159 7.10 -9.43 -0.76
N GLY A 160 7.19 -8.82 0.41
CA GLY A 160 6.45 -7.62 0.77
C GLY A 160 7.35 -6.67 1.53
N CYS A 161 7.06 -5.39 1.46
CA CYS A 161 7.77 -4.37 2.21
C CYS A 161 6.79 -3.49 2.98
N VAL A 162 7.15 -3.13 4.20
CA VAL A 162 6.41 -2.16 5.00
C VAL A 162 7.39 -1.08 5.44
N VAL A 163 7.05 0.16 5.19
CA VAL A 163 7.81 1.34 5.66
C VAL A 163 6.98 2.08 6.67
N VAL A 164 7.61 2.45 7.79
CA VAL A 164 7.00 3.23 8.87
C VAL A 164 7.58 4.64 8.85
N ALA A 165 6.70 5.63 8.93
CA ALA A 165 7.09 7.04 8.98
C ALA A 165 7.84 7.39 10.27
N LYS A 166 8.52 8.53 10.29
CA LYS A 166 9.20 9.06 11.47
C LYS A 166 8.19 9.45 12.55
N GLY A 167 8.55 9.29 13.81
CA GLY A 167 7.68 9.63 14.94
C GLY A 167 6.65 8.55 15.30
N GLN A 168 6.78 7.35 14.72
CA GLN A 168 5.87 6.22 14.96
C GLN A 168 6.59 5.05 15.67
N GLU A 169 7.28 5.35 16.77
CA GLU A 169 8.16 4.40 17.48
C GLU A 169 7.40 3.15 17.94
N PHE A 170 6.19 3.33 18.47
CA PHE A 170 5.35 2.20 18.90
C PHE A 170 5.02 1.25 17.73
N ILE A 171 4.65 1.80 16.58
CA ILE A 171 4.34 1.01 15.37
C ILE A 171 5.60 0.25 14.93
N GLN A 172 6.76 0.91 14.94
CA GLN A 172 8.04 0.30 14.56
C GLN A 172 8.37 -0.90 15.43
N GLU A 173 8.37 -0.72 16.74
CA GLU A 173 8.70 -1.79 17.70
C GLU A 173 7.72 -2.96 17.56
N LYS A 174 6.42 -2.69 17.52
CA LYS A 174 5.38 -3.71 17.40
C LYS A 174 5.48 -4.47 16.07
N LEU A 175 5.68 -3.77 14.96
CA LEU A 175 5.78 -4.38 13.65
C LEU A 175 7.02 -5.28 13.54
N GLY A 176 8.18 -4.81 14.02
CA GLY A 176 9.40 -5.61 14.06
C GLY A 176 9.29 -6.84 14.98
N PHE A 177 8.60 -6.70 16.10
CA PHE A 177 8.28 -7.84 16.97
C PHE A 177 7.42 -8.87 16.25
N LEU A 178 6.29 -8.43 15.66
CA LEU A 178 5.36 -9.31 14.94
C LEU A 178 6.04 -10.04 13.78
N GLN A 179 6.83 -9.34 12.97
CA GLN A 179 7.58 -9.93 11.85
C GLN A 179 8.44 -11.11 12.31
N ARG A 180 9.20 -10.93 13.40
CA ARG A 180 10.09 -11.97 13.93
C ARG A 180 9.33 -13.12 14.58
N VAL A 181 8.34 -12.84 15.40
CA VAL A 181 7.58 -13.87 16.13
C VAL A 181 6.73 -14.72 15.20
N LEU A 182 6.14 -14.12 14.18
CA LEU A 182 5.37 -14.84 13.16
C LEU A 182 6.25 -15.55 12.13
N GLY A 183 7.56 -15.30 12.15
CA GLY A 183 8.49 -15.90 11.20
C GLY A 183 8.29 -15.41 9.75
N SER A 184 7.68 -14.22 9.57
CA SER A 184 7.35 -13.67 8.25
C SER A 184 8.53 -12.94 7.59
N VAL A 185 9.75 -13.33 7.89
CA VAL A 185 10.99 -12.70 7.39
C VAL A 185 11.29 -13.19 5.98
N LEU A 186 11.67 -12.28 5.10
CA LEU A 186 12.11 -12.58 3.74
C LEU A 186 13.52 -13.16 3.72
N SER A 187 13.76 -14.17 2.88
CA SER A 187 15.10 -14.75 2.72
C SER A 187 16.08 -13.75 2.10
N LEU A 188 17.37 -13.88 2.47
CA LEU A 188 18.42 -13.00 1.95
C LEU A 188 18.56 -13.04 0.42
N ASP A 189 18.30 -14.21 -0.18
CA ASP A 189 18.40 -14.37 -1.63
C ASP A 189 17.26 -13.65 -2.36
N GLU A 190 16.05 -13.69 -1.83
CA GLU A 190 14.95 -12.93 -2.39
C GLU A 190 15.10 -11.43 -2.15
N GLN A 191 15.61 -11.00 -0.97
CA GLN A 191 15.98 -9.61 -0.74
C GLN A 191 16.93 -9.09 -1.82
N LYS A 192 18.00 -9.85 -2.14
CA LYS A 192 18.97 -9.48 -3.19
C LYS A 192 18.32 -9.31 -4.56
N LYS A 193 17.44 -10.24 -4.94
CA LYS A 193 16.71 -10.17 -6.23
C LYS A 193 15.85 -8.91 -6.31
N ILE A 194 15.08 -8.61 -5.26
CA ILE A 194 14.24 -7.42 -5.22
C ILE A 194 15.09 -6.15 -5.24
N ILE A 195 16.17 -6.06 -4.46
CA ILE A 195 17.11 -4.94 -4.46
C ILE A 195 17.68 -4.72 -5.87
N THR A 196 18.01 -5.81 -6.59
CA THR A 196 18.47 -5.70 -7.98
C THR A 196 17.41 -5.06 -8.87
N GLY A 197 16.14 -5.41 -8.68
CA GLY A 197 15.02 -4.79 -9.39
C GLY A 197 14.81 -3.32 -9.04
N LEU A 198 15.14 -2.88 -7.83
CA LEU A 198 15.06 -1.46 -7.44
C LEU A 198 16.04 -0.58 -8.20
N ASN A 199 17.19 -1.11 -8.64
CA ASN A 199 18.22 -0.32 -9.33
C ASN A 199 17.74 0.27 -10.67
N ASN A 200 16.74 -0.33 -11.31
CA ASN A 200 16.16 0.15 -12.56
C ASN A 200 14.65 0.40 -12.45
N LEU A 201 14.15 0.58 -11.24
CA LEU A 201 12.71 0.79 -10.98
C LEU A 201 12.19 2.00 -11.74
N GLU A 202 12.85 3.13 -11.63
CA GLU A 202 12.49 4.39 -12.26
C GLU A 202 12.34 4.23 -13.78
N GLU A 203 13.39 3.74 -14.46
CA GLU A 203 13.38 3.53 -15.90
C GLU A 203 12.24 2.61 -16.36
N ARG A 204 12.02 1.52 -15.61
CA ARG A 204 10.95 0.56 -15.95
C ARG A 204 9.56 1.16 -15.77
N ILE A 205 9.32 1.85 -14.67
CA ILE A 205 8.01 2.46 -14.39
C ILE A 205 7.71 3.58 -15.38
N GLU A 206 8.68 4.43 -15.68
CA GLU A 206 8.52 5.45 -16.72
C GLU A 206 8.22 4.86 -18.09
N GLN A 207 8.95 3.81 -18.49
CA GLN A 207 8.71 3.16 -19.78
C GLN A 207 7.33 2.49 -19.83
N GLN A 208 6.93 1.81 -18.74
CA GLN A 208 5.60 1.21 -18.63
C GLN A 208 4.49 2.27 -18.67
N SER A 209 4.68 3.39 -18.01
CA SER A 209 3.73 4.51 -18.02
C SER A 209 3.59 5.12 -19.42
N ARG A 210 4.71 5.36 -20.11
CA ARG A 210 4.70 5.85 -21.51
C ARG A 210 3.96 4.87 -22.44
N ASN A 211 4.26 3.58 -22.35
CA ASN A 211 3.61 2.56 -23.16
C ASN A 211 2.10 2.49 -22.89
N ALA A 212 1.71 2.50 -21.61
CA ALA A 212 0.30 2.48 -21.24
C ALA A 212 -0.46 3.70 -21.74
N HIS A 213 0.17 4.88 -21.67
CA HIS A 213 -0.43 6.12 -22.17
C HIS A 213 -0.62 6.09 -23.70
N GLN A 214 0.39 5.67 -24.46
CA GLN A 214 0.29 5.52 -25.91
C GLN A 214 -0.82 4.54 -26.33
N ILE A 215 -0.93 3.41 -25.64
CA ILE A 215 -2.00 2.43 -25.89
C ILE A 215 -3.36 3.05 -25.55
N ALA A 216 -3.46 3.79 -24.43
CA ALA A 216 -4.71 4.44 -24.03
C ALA A 216 -5.15 5.50 -25.06
N GLU A 217 -4.23 6.33 -25.59
CA GLU A 217 -4.52 7.30 -26.65
C GLU A 217 -4.98 6.61 -27.95
N PHE A 218 -4.27 5.54 -28.35
CA PHE A 218 -4.65 4.76 -29.54
C PHE A 218 -6.08 4.20 -29.39
N LEU A 219 -6.37 3.55 -28.29
CA LEU A 219 -7.70 2.99 -28.02
C LEU A 219 -8.78 4.07 -27.90
N PHE A 220 -8.45 5.22 -27.31
CA PHE A 220 -9.39 6.34 -27.17
C PHE A 220 -9.77 6.96 -28.52
N SER A 221 -8.90 6.85 -29.53
CA SER A 221 -9.16 7.35 -30.88
C SER A 221 -9.93 6.37 -31.77
N ASP A 222 -10.19 5.13 -31.31
CA ASP A 222 -10.88 4.10 -32.07
C ASP A 222 -12.38 4.11 -31.79
N ASP A 223 -13.19 4.39 -32.80
CA ASP A 223 -14.66 4.48 -32.70
C ASP A 223 -15.34 3.17 -32.26
N THR A 224 -14.65 2.04 -32.34
CA THR A 224 -15.16 0.73 -31.89
C THR A 224 -14.97 0.52 -30.38
N VAL A 225 -14.19 1.35 -29.71
CA VAL A 225 -13.93 1.29 -28.28
C VAL A 225 -14.90 2.21 -27.51
N ALA A 226 -15.76 1.62 -26.71
CA ALA A 226 -16.81 2.35 -26.00
C ALA A 226 -16.25 3.32 -24.93
N SER A 227 -15.18 2.95 -24.22
CA SER A 227 -14.53 3.81 -23.22
C SER A 227 -13.11 3.35 -22.92
N VAL A 228 -12.25 4.28 -22.56
CA VAL A 228 -10.89 4.02 -22.06
C VAL A 228 -10.70 4.73 -20.74
N ASN A 229 -10.26 4.00 -19.73
CA ASN A 229 -10.02 4.53 -18.40
C ASN A 229 -8.52 4.56 -18.12
N HIS A 230 -7.90 5.73 -18.19
CA HIS A 230 -6.49 5.95 -17.95
C HIS A 230 -6.23 7.36 -17.42
N LEU A 231 -5.44 7.49 -16.34
CA LEU A 231 -5.13 8.77 -15.67
C LEU A 231 -4.57 9.83 -16.61
N GLY A 232 -3.77 9.46 -17.60
CA GLY A 232 -3.18 10.38 -18.56
C GLY A 232 -4.12 10.87 -19.66
N LEU A 233 -5.40 10.47 -19.68
CA LEU A 233 -6.39 10.96 -20.64
C LEU A 233 -7.20 12.10 -20.03
N LYS A 234 -7.43 13.17 -20.80
CA LYS A 234 -8.26 14.32 -20.36
C LYS A 234 -9.69 13.97 -20.00
N SER A 235 -10.17 12.80 -20.42
CA SER A 235 -11.49 12.28 -20.04
C SER A 235 -11.53 11.64 -18.66
N HIS A 236 -10.36 11.39 -18.04
CA HIS A 236 -10.31 10.82 -16.70
C HIS A 236 -10.66 11.88 -15.64
N PRO A 237 -11.53 11.58 -14.65
CA PRO A 237 -11.94 12.56 -13.63
C PRO A 237 -10.79 13.16 -12.80
N ASP A 238 -9.71 12.41 -12.61
CA ASP A 238 -8.53 12.84 -11.83
C ASP A 238 -7.36 13.20 -12.77
N PHE A 239 -7.64 13.60 -14.01
CA PHE A 239 -6.63 14.14 -14.92
C PHE A 239 -6.29 15.58 -14.49
N GLU A 240 -5.01 15.82 -14.13
CA GLU A 240 -4.43 17.14 -13.92
C GLU A 240 -3.10 17.28 -14.66
#